data_a403aef924f99d0c9e62ab98809aad32
#
_entry.id   a403aef924f99d0c9e62ab98809aad32
#
_cell.length_a   1.000
_cell.length_b   1.000
_cell.length_c   1.000
_cell.angle_alpha   90.00
_cell.angle_beta   90.00
_cell.angle_gamma   90.00
#
_symmetry.space_group_name_H-M   'P 1'
#
loop_
_entity.id
_entity.type
_entity.pdbx_description
1 polymer ?
#
loop_
_entity_poly.entity_id
_entity_poly.type
_entity_poly.pdbx_seq_one_letter_code
_entity_poly.pdbx_strand_id
1 'polypeptide(L)'
;MASEDILVFTTIGDRDMAEEHISEMLEQGIIKSGTIFPEVELVYMWDGKITVDTENKILLKADANKYDAIEEYIMKKHPYIAPEIIRMDVSFGSPAYKAFIADKIKRNAG
;
A
#
# COMPACT_ATOMS: atom_id res chain seq x y z
N MET A 1 0.30 9.81 21.21
CA MET A 1 -0.77 8.88 20.81
C MET A 1 -0.43 8.25 19.48
N ALA A 2 -0.85 7.01 19.30
CA ALA A 2 -0.68 6.35 18.01
C ALA A 2 -1.50 7.07 16.93
N SER A 3 -0.99 7.09 15.72
CA SER A 3 -1.72 7.64 14.59
C SER A 3 -2.95 6.80 14.27
N GLU A 4 -4.05 7.44 13.90
CA GLU A 4 -5.26 6.74 13.45
C GLU A 4 -5.13 6.26 12.01
N ASP A 5 -4.24 6.87 11.25
CA ASP A 5 -4.04 6.59 9.83
C ASP A 5 -2.62 6.10 9.59
N ILE A 6 -2.51 5.21 8.61
CA ILE A 6 -1.21 4.66 8.21
C ILE A 6 -1.07 4.62 6.70
N LEU A 7 0.20 4.62 6.27
CA LEU A 7 0.58 4.26 4.92
C LEU A 7 1.27 2.91 4.98
N VAL A 8 0.99 2.05 4.00
CA VAL A 8 1.68 0.78 3.87
C VAL A 8 2.29 0.73 2.47
N PHE A 9 3.59 0.48 2.41
CA PHE A 9 4.30 0.32 1.14
C PHE A 9 4.56 -1.16 0.89
N THR A 10 4.36 -1.58 -0.35
CA THR A 10 4.77 -2.89 -0.84
C THR A 10 5.19 -2.74 -2.30
N THR A 11 5.67 -3.81 -2.91
CA THR A 11 6.02 -3.81 -4.32
C THR A 11 5.50 -5.09 -4.96
N ILE A 12 5.12 -5.01 -6.23
CA ILE A 12 4.70 -6.18 -7.01
C ILE A 12 5.25 -6.01 -8.44
N GLY A 13 5.85 -7.08 -8.98
CA GLY A 13 6.40 -7.05 -10.33
C GLY A 13 5.33 -6.96 -11.42
N ASP A 14 4.19 -7.59 -11.22
CA ASP A 14 3.09 -7.61 -12.18
C ASP A 14 2.07 -6.52 -11.87
N ARG A 15 1.89 -5.60 -12.81
CA ARG A 15 0.99 -4.44 -12.61
C ARG A 15 -0.48 -4.88 -12.47
N ASP A 16 -0.90 -5.88 -13.25
CA ASP A 16 -2.28 -6.35 -13.17
C ASP A 16 -2.56 -7.02 -11.82
N MET A 17 -1.60 -7.76 -11.31
CA MET A 17 -1.69 -8.34 -9.97
C MET A 17 -1.75 -7.25 -8.89
N ALA A 18 -1.00 -6.17 -9.06
CA ALA A 18 -1.05 -5.04 -8.14
C ALA A 18 -2.45 -4.43 -8.07
N GLU A 19 -3.06 -4.20 -9.23
CA GLU A 19 -4.42 -3.67 -9.29
C GLU A 19 -5.44 -4.64 -8.68
N GLU A 20 -5.29 -5.92 -8.94
CA GLU A 20 -6.15 -6.96 -8.37
C GLU A 20 -6.06 -6.98 -6.85
N HIS A 21 -4.84 -6.93 -6.30
CA HIS A 21 -4.66 -6.91 -4.84
C HIS A 21 -5.28 -5.67 -4.20
N ILE A 22 -5.09 -4.52 -4.81
CA ILE A 22 -5.69 -3.27 -4.31
C ILE A 22 -7.21 -3.38 -4.33
N SER A 23 -7.76 -3.87 -5.44
CA SER A 23 -9.22 -4.02 -5.59
C SER A 23 -9.79 -4.95 -4.53
N GLU A 24 -9.14 -6.10 -4.29
CA GLU A 24 -9.59 -7.04 -3.26
C GLU A 24 -9.54 -6.42 -1.86
N MET A 25 -8.48 -5.70 -1.55
CA MET A 25 -8.37 -5.05 -0.25
C MET A 25 -9.40 -3.94 -0.07
N LEU A 26 -9.73 -3.22 -1.13
CA LEU A 26 -10.81 -2.23 -1.11
C LEU A 26 -12.17 -2.90 -0.87
N GLU A 27 -12.44 -4.00 -1.57
CA GLU A 27 -13.69 -4.74 -1.41
C GLU A 27 -13.84 -5.31 -0.01
N GLN A 28 -12.73 -5.74 0.60
CA GLN A 28 -12.74 -6.24 1.97
C GLN A 28 -12.80 -5.12 3.02
N GLY A 29 -12.68 -3.87 2.59
CA GLY A 29 -12.73 -2.73 3.49
C GLY A 29 -11.51 -2.56 4.38
N ILE A 30 -10.38 -3.16 4.04
CA ILE A 30 -9.17 -3.07 4.87
C ILE A 30 -8.24 -1.92 4.47
N ILE A 31 -8.46 -1.32 3.29
CA ILE A 31 -7.75 -0.10 2.89
C ILE A 31 -8.75 0.95 2.42
N LYS A 32 -8.33 2.22 2.42
CA LYS A 32 -9.12 3.33 1.92
C LYS A 32 -8.79 3.67 0.48
N SER A 33 -7.55 3.49 0.08
CA SER A 33 -7.09 3.72 -1.30
C SER A 33 -5.77 3.04 -1.53
N GLY A 34 -5.47 2.79 -2.81
CA GLY A 34 -4.18 2.28 -3.22
C GLY A 34 -3.67 3.07 -4.41
N THR A 35 -2.39 3.41 -4.39
CA THR A 35 -1.72 4.11 -5.47
C THR A 35 -0.65 3.19 -6.05
N ILE A 36 -0.57 3.13 -7.37
CA ILE A 36 0.45 2.35 -8.06
C ILE A 36 1.44 3.32 -8.70
N PHE A 37 2.71 3.18 -8.34
CA PHE A 37 3.80 3.86 -9.03
C PHE A 37 4.40 2.82 -9.98
N PRO A 38 4.07 2.88 -11.29
CA PRO A 38 4.46 1.82 -12.22
C PRO A 38 5.92 1.92 -12.60
N GLU A 39 6.53 0.75 -12.78
CA GLU A 39 7.85 0.62 -13.37
C GLU A 39 8.92 1.50 -12.71
N VAL A 40 8.93 1.49 -11.37
CA VAL A 40 9.99 2.16 -10.63
C VAL A 40 11.21 1.26 -10.56
N GLU A 41 12.39 1.86 -10.50
CA GLU A 41 13.63 1.12 -10.44
C GLU A 41 14.10 0.99 -8.99
N LEU A 42 14.38 -0.25 -8.59
CA LEU A 42 14.99 -0.55 -7.29
C LEU A 42 16.47 -0.85 -7.56
N VAL A 43 17.33 -0.07 -6.93
CA VAL A 43 18.78 -0.24 -7.08
C VAL A 43 19.32 -0.76 -5.76
N TYR A 44 20.01 -1.89 -5.80
CA TYR A 44 20.49 -2.53 -4.58
C TYR A 44 21.73 -3.38 -4.87
N MET A 45 22.36 -3.86 -3.80
CA MET A 45 23.52 -4.73 -3.90
C MET A 45 23.07 -6.17 -3.88
N TRP A 46 23.49 -6.93 -4.88
CA TRP A 46 23.24 -8.37 -4.94
C TRP A 46 24.54 -9.08 -5.28
N ASP A 47 24.97 -9.98 -4.42
CA ASP A 47 26.18 -10.78 -4.64
C ASP A 47 27.41 -9.91 -4.99
N GLY A 48 27.58 -8.80 -4.24
CA GLY A 48 28.69 -7.88 -4.41
C GLY A 48 28.59 -6.95 -5.61
N LYS A 49 27.43 -6.94 -6.31
CA LYS A 49 27.23 -6.12 -7.52
C LYS A 49 26.03 -5.23 -7.36
N ILE A 50 26.12 -4.04 -7.93
CA ILE A 50 24.98 -3.13 -8.03
C ILE A 50 24.00 -3.71 -9.04
N THR A 51 22.77 -3.93 -8.59
CA THR A 51 21.71 -4.56 -9.38
C THR A 51 20.52 -3.62 -9.47
N VAL A 52 19.85 -3.61 -10.62
CA VAL A 52 18.67 -2.78 -10.84
C VAL A 52 17.51 -3.70 -11.24
N ASP A 53 16.42 -3.64 -10.48
CA ASP A 53 15.18 -4.34 -10.83
C ASP A 53 14.07 -3.33 -11.08
N THR A 54 13.13 -3.70 -11.93
CA THR A 54 11.94 -2.89 -12.19
C THR A 54 10.77 -3.51 -11.43
N GLU A 55 10.08 -2.68 -10.66
CA GLU A 55 8.95 -3.09 -9.83
C GLU A 55 7.84 -2.06 -9.92
N ASN A 56 6.65 -2.44 -9.49
CA ASN A 56 5.58 -1.48 -9.25
C ASN A 56 5.52 -1.22 -7.75
N LYS A 57 5.67 0.04 -7.36
CA LYS A 57 5.59 0.44 -5.96
C LYS A 57 4.14 0.73 -5.61
N ILE A 58 3.67 0.18 -4.51
CA ILE A 58 2.29 0.34 -4.08
C ILE A 58 2.25 1.08 -2.77
N LEU A 59 1.39 2.10 -2.71
CA LEU A 59 1.15 2.88 -1.51
C LEU A 59 -0.30 2.70 -1.12
N LEU A 60 -0.54 2.09 0.04
CA LEU A 60 -1.87 1.86 0.58
C LEU A 60 -2.14 2.86 1.70
N LYS A 61 -3.33 3.46 1.70
CA LYS A 61 -3.81 4.31 2.80
C LYS A 61 -4.88 3.56 3.56
N ALA A 62 -4.78 3.53 4.88
CA ALA A 62 -5.70 2.75 5.69
C ALA A 62 -5.77 3.27 7.12
N ASP A 63 -6.76 2.78 7.86
CA ASP A 63 -6.81 3.00 9.30
C ASP A 63 -5.77 2.11 9.98
N ALA A 64 -5.18 2.62 11.06
CA ALA A 64 -4.14 1.90 11.78
C ALA A 64 -4.60 0.54 12.28
N ASN A 65 -5.87 0.41 12.67
CA ASN A 65 -6.43 -0.85 13.17
C ASN A 65 -6.61 -1.91 12.07
N LYS A 66 -6.33 -1.56 10.81
CA LYS A 66 -6.41 -2.51 9.69
C LYS A 66 -5.06 -3.10 9.31
N TYR A 67 -3.98 -2.67 9.96
CA TYR A 67 -2.65 -3.10 9.55
C TYR A 67 -2.48 -4.63 9.56
N ASP A 68 -2.94 -5.30 10.61
CA ASP A 68 -2.78 -6.75 10.71
C ASP A 68 -3.49 -7.47 9.57
N ALA A 69 -4.67 -6.99 9.17
CA ALA A 69 -5.41 -7.56 8.05
C ALA A 69 -4.68 -7.33 6.73
N ILE A 70 -4.07 -6.15 6.55
CA ILE A 70 -3.29 -5.82 5.36
C ILE A 70 -2.07 -6.73 5.27
N GLU A 71 -1.32 -6.86 6.36
CA GLU A 71 -0.15 -7.73 6.40
C GLU A 71 -0.51 -9.18 6.09
N GLU A 72 -1.58 -9.69 6.69
CA GLU A 72 -2.05 -11.04 6.43
C GLU A 72 -2.41 -11.23 4.97
N TYR A 73 -3.11 -10.26 4.36
CA TYR A 73 -3.47 -10.34 2.96
C TYR A 73 -2.23 -10.41 2.08
N ILE A 74 -1.27 -9.50 2.29
CA ILE A 74 -0.05 -9.45 1.48
C ILE A 74 0.75 -10.75 1.64
N MET A 75 0.91 -11.24 2.87
CA MET A 75 1.67 -12.47 3.11
C MET A 75 1.03 -13.68 2.43
N LYS A 76 -0.30 -13.72 2.34
CA LYS A 76 -1.00 -14.83 1.68
C LYS A 76 -0.98 -14.74 0.17
N LYS A 77 -1.11 -13.55 -0.37
CA LYS A 77 -1.37 -13.36 -1.81
C LYS A 77 -0.14 -12.99 -2.63
N HIS A 78 0.87 -12.44 -1.99
CA HIS A 78 2.06 -12.01 -2.69
C HIS A 78 2.89 -13.21 -3.17
N PRO A 79 3.42 -13.17 -4.41
CA PRO A 79 4.20 -14.31 -4.93
C PRO A 79 5.56 -14.49 -4.28
N TYR A 80 6.08 -13.47 -3.59
CA TYR A 80 7.39 -13.58 -2.92
C TYR A 80 7.24 -14.17 -1.52
N ILE A 81 8.26 -14.92 -1.09
CA ILE A 81 8.29 -15.45 0.27
C ILE A 81 8.40 -14.34 1.30
N ALA A 82 9.19 -13.31 0.98
CA ALA A 82 9.41 -12.18 1.87
C ALA A 82 9.13 -10.87 1.12
N PRO A 83 7.84 -10.52 0.94
CA PRO A 83 7.49 -9.28 0.26
C PRO A 83 7.86 -8.06 1.10
N GLU A 84 8.13 -6.92 0.44
CA GLU A 84 8.31 -5.66 1.15
C GLU A 84 6.99 -5.26 1.80
N ILE A 85 7.00 -5.01 3.09
CA ILE A 85 5.87 -4.46 3.81
C ILE A 85 6.42 -3.44 4.80
N ILE A 86 6.16 -2.15 4.54
CA ILE A 86 6.62 -1.07 5.39
C ILE A 86 5.42 -0.26 5.84
N ARG A 87 5.29 -0.11 7.15
CA ARG A 87 4.24 0.71 7.75
C ARG A 87 4.79 2.06 8.16
N MET A 88 4.05 3.11 7.88
CA MET A 88 4.35 4.46 8.35
C MET A 88 3.12 5.07 8.99
N ASP A 89 3.28 5.64 10.18
CA ASP A 89 2.20 6.41 10.81
C ASP A 89 2.11 7.78 10.15
N VAL A 90 0.89 8.30 10.03
CA VAL A 90 0.62 9.52 9.28
C VAL A 90 0.08 10.60 10.19
N SER A 91 0.66 11.81 10.07
CA SER A 91 0.08 13.03 10.64
C SER A 91 -0.41 13.89 9.49
N PHE A 92 -1.69 14.28 9.54
CA PHE A 92 -2.25 15.13 8.51
C PHE A 92 -2.00 16.58 8.84
N GLY A 93 -1.47 17.34 7.85
CA GLY A 93 -1.26 18.77 8.02
C GLY A 93 -2.52 19.58 7.79
N SER A 94 -3.51 19.04 7.08
CA SER A 94 -4.72 19.76 6.71
C SER A 94 -5.97 19.06 7.22
N PRO A 95 -6.76 19.70 8.08
CA PRO A 95 -8.05 19.13 8.50
C PRO A 95 -8.98 18.88 7.33
N ALA A 96 -8.95 19.74 6.31
CA ALA A 96 -9.79 19.58 5.13
C ALA A 96 -9.46 18.31 4.36
N TYR A 97 -8.18 18.01 4.18
CA TYR A 97 -7.78 16.80 3.51
C TYR A 97 -8.13 15.55 4.33
N LYS A 98 -7.93 15.62 5.63
CA LYS A 98 -8.30 14.53 6.53
C LYS A 98 -9.79 14.21 6.43
N ALA A 99 -10.63 15.24 6.44
CA ALA A 99 -12.07 15.08 6.29
C ALA A 99 -12.43 14.50 4.92
N PHE A 100 -11.76 14.97 3.87
CA PHE A 100 -11.97 14.45 2.51
C PHE A 100 -11.68 12.96 2.43
N ILE A 101 -10.57 12.52 3.00
CA ILE A 101 -10.18 11.10 2.98
C ILE A 101 -11.20 10.25 3.74
N ALA A 102 -11.69 10.74 4.88
CA ALA A 102 -12.68 10.03 5.67
C ALA A 102 -13.98 9.78 4.89
N ASP A 103 -14.38 10.75 4.05
CA ASP A 103 -15.62 10.69 3.27
C ASP A 103 -15.43 10.20 1.84
N LYS A 104 -14.21 9.94 1.42
CA LYS A 104 -13.91 9.67 0.01
C LYS A 104 -14.76 8.53 -0.56
N ILE A 105 -14.92 7.46 0.19
CA ILE A 105 -15.69 6.31 -0.29
C ILE A 105 -17.13 6.68 -0.53
N LYS A 106 -17.75 7.42 0.39
CA LYS A 106 -19.13 7.88 0.23
C LYS A 106 -19.30 8.76 -1.00
N ARG A 107 -18.38 9.69 -1.22
CA ARG A 107 -18.46 10.64 -2.33
C ARG A 107 -18.27 9.96 -3.68
N ASN A 108 -17.41 8.98 -3.74
CA ASN A 108 -17.13 8.27 -4.99
C ASN A 108 -18.14 7.17 -5.28
N ALA A 109 -18.84 6.69 -4.26
CA ALA A 109 -19.88 5.69 -4.42
C ALA A 109 -21.24 6.29 -4.76
N GLY A 110 -21.39 7.57 -4.48
CA GLY A 110 -22.64 8.31 -4.74
C GLY A 110 -22.70 8.92 -6.15
#